data_9a05855553d88acde4f570bacafc4f2e
#
_entry.id   9a05855553d88acde4f570bacafc4f2e
#
_cell.length_a   1.000
_cell.length_b   1.000
_cell.length_c   1.000
_cell.angle_alpha   90.00
_cell.angle_beta   90.00
_cell.angle_gamma   90.00
#
_symmetry.space_group_name_H-M   'P 1'
#
loop_
_entity.id
_entity.type
_entity.pdbx_description
1 polymer ?
#
loop_
_entity_poly.entity_id
_entity_poly.type
_entity_poly.pdbx_seq_one_letter_code
_entity_poly.pdbx_strand_id
1 'polypeptide(L)'
;MSTGNHPIEVKLDEQSTTLIIGANGAGKSTILDALTFVLYGKSFRKINKSQLINTTNEKNCEVNIEFSVNSTDWKIVRGIKPNLFKITKNGEDLNQSSHAGDQQKWLEQNVLKMNYKSFTQIVILGSSTFVPFMQLNGSSRREVVEDLLD
;
A
#
# COMPACT_ATOMS: atom_id res chain seq x y z
N MET A 1 4.70 15.43 -1.37
CA MET A 1 5.50 14.79 -0.30
C MET A 1 6.91 14.60 -0.81
N SER A 2 7.93 14.79 0.00
CA SER A 2 9.30 14.64 -0.46
C SER A 2 10.07 13.75 0.50
N THR A 3 10.46 12.57 0.01
CA THR A 3 11.46 11.72 0.65
C THR A 3 12.85 11.97 0.07
N GLY A 4 12.99 12.99 -0.80
CA GLY A 4 14.24 13.31 -1.51
C GLY A 4 14.50 12.38 -2.71
N ASN A 5 15.75 12.40 -3.21
CA ASN A 5 16.21 11.60 -4.34
C ASN A 5 16.81 10.24 -3.93
N HIS A 6 16.99 10.03 -2.63
CA HIS A 6 17.55 8.78 -2.12
C HIS A 6 16.40 7.86 -1.69
N PRO A 7 16.44 6.59 -2.05
CA PRO A 7 15.46 5.63 -1.57
C PRO A 7 15.57 5.49 -0.05
N ILE A 8 14.43 5.41 0.61
CA ILE A 8 14.33 5.12 2.04
C ILE A 8 13.86 3.68 2.15
N GLU A 9 14.65 2.85 2.80
CA GLU A 9 14.31 1.48 3.12
C GLU A 9 13.79 1.40 4.57
N VAL A 10 12.67 0.73 4.77
CA VAL A 10 12.07 0.48 6.08
C VAL A 10 11.81 -1.01 6.21
N LYS A 11 12.53 -1.66 7.12
CA LYS A 11 12.35 -3.08 7.43
C LYS A 11 11.36 -3.23 8.57
N LEU A 12 10.28 -3.94 8.32
CA LEU A 12 9.18 -4.13 9.29
C LEU A 12 9.10 -5.57 9.81
N ASP A 13 9.97 -6.44 9.36
CA ASP A 13 10.00 -7.89 9.64
C ASP A 13 11.15 -8.32 10.56
N GLU A 14 12.09 -7.43 10.89
CA GLU A 14 13.23 -7.75 11.76
C GLU A 14 12.84 -7.91 13.23
N GLN A 15 11.77 -7.29 13.67
CA GLN A 15 11.30 -7.29 15.05
C GLN A 15 9.77 -7.45 15.11
N SER A 16 9.27 -8.02 16.21
CA SER A 16 7.82 -8.15 16.45
C SER A 16 7.10 -6.80 16.57
N THR A 17 7.83 -5.75 16.93
CA THR A 17 7.30 -4.39 17.06
C THR A 17 8.32 -3.37 16.60
N THR A 18 7.93 -2.47 15.72
CA THR A 18 8.76 -1.36 15.23
C THR A 18 8.15 -0.03 15.64
N LEU A 19 8.92 0.79 16.36
CA LEU A 19 8.50 2.14 16.75
C LEU A 19 9.12 3.18 15.80
N ILE A 20 8.28 3.97 15.13
CA ILE A 20 8.70 5.03 14.23
C ILE A 20 8.55 6.38 14.92
N ILE A 21 9.66 7.02 15.24
CA ILE A 21 9.73 8.30 15.94
C ILE A 21 10.21 9.40 14.98
N GLY A 22 9.70 10.60 15.16
CA GLY A 22 10.16 11.77 14.41
C GLY A 22 9.29 13.00 14.69
N ALA A 23 9.81 14.18 14.41
CA ALA A 23 9.09 15.44 14.52
C ALA A 23 7.83 15.47 13.61
N ASN A 24 6.93 16.40 13.87
CA ASN A 24 5.79 16.63 12.98
C ASN A 24 6.30 17.06 11.61
N GLY A 25 5.76 16.46 10.55
CA GLY A 25 6.22 16.71 9.17
C GLY A 25 7.41 15.82 8.72
N ALA A 26 8.05 15.06 9.59
CA ALA A 26 9.21 14.19 9.27
C ALA A 26 8.89 13.01 8.33
N GLY A 27 7.64 12.83 7.92
CA GLY A 27 7.28 11.79 6.96
C GLY A 27 6.77 10.47 7.56
N LYS A 28 6.50 10.40 8.86
CA LYS A 28 5.96 9.19 9.51
C LYS A 28 4.73 8.63 8.79
N SER A 29 3.74 9.47 8.52
CA SER A 29 2.52 9.06 7.80
C SER A 29 2.76 8.80 6.30
N THR A 30 3.90 9.22 5.76
CA THR A 30 4.27 8.92 4.37
C THR A 30 4.54 7.43 4.17
N ILE A 31 5.00 6.73 5.20
CA ILE A 31 5.18 5.28 5.17
C ILE A 31 3.84 4.57 4.96
N LEU A 32 2.78 5.02 5.64
CA LEU A 32 1.43 4.46 5.45
C LEU A 32 0.87 4.76 4.05
N ASP A 33 1.11 5.97 3.53
CA ASP A 33 0.72 6.29 2.14
C ASP A 33 1.51 5.45 1.13
N ALA A 34 2.80 5.24 1.36
CA ALA A 34 3.63 4.39 0.50
C ALA A 34 3.13 2.94 0.51
N LEU A 35 2.86 2.39 1.69
CA LEU A 35 2.34 1.04 1.86
C LEU A 35 1.00 0.85 1.14
N THR A 36 0.03 1.73 1.36
CA THR A 36 -1.27 1.62 0.70
C THR A 36 -1.20 1.92 -0.80
N PHE A 37 -0.29 2.80 -1.21
CA PHE A 37 -0.08 3.09 -2.62
C PHE A 37 0.52 1.89 -3.36
N VAL A 38 1.55 1.24 -2.82
CA VAL A 38 2.17 0.11 -3.51
C VAL A 38 1.23 -1.08 -3.59
N LEU A 39 0.46 -1.38 -2.55
CA LEU A 39 -0.48 -2.50 -2.50
C LEU A 39 -1.76 -2.25 -3.32
N TYR A 40 -2.35 -1.06 -3.22
CA TYR A 40 -3.69 -0.78 -3.76
C TYR A 40 -3.74 0.36 -4.80
N GLY A 41 -2.62 1.03 -5.08
CA GLY A 41 -2.59 2.18 -6.00
C GLY A 41 -3.29 3.43 -5.47
N LYS A 42 -3.60 3.48 -4.17
CA LYS A 42 -4.30 4.57 -3.49
C LYS A 42 -3.52 5.00 -2.25
N SER A 43 -3.50 6.30 -1.94
CA SER A 43 -2.91 6.78 -0.70
C SER A 43 -3.87 6.55 0.48
N PHE A 44 -3.32 6.31 1.65
CA PHE A 44 -4.08 6.17 2.89
C PHE A 44 -4.84 7.46 3.25
N ARG A 45 -4.19 8.61 3.16
CA ARG A 45 -4.79 9.92 3.47
C ARG A 45 -5.73 10.46 2.39
N LYS A 46 -6.07 9.66 1.37
CA LYS A 46 -6.97 10.03 0.25
C LYS A 46 -6.49 11.28 -0.52
N ILE A 47 -5.19 11.51 -0.57
CA ILE A 47 -4.58 12.56 -1.37
C ILE A 47 -4.46 12.13 -2.83
N ASN A 48 -4.48 13.09 -3.74
CA ASN A 48 -4.34 12.81 -5.16
C ASN A 48 -2.97 12.23 -5.51
N LYS A 49 -2.90 11.37 -6.52
CA LYS A 49 -1.64 10.75 -6.98
C LYS A 49 -0.55 11.79 -7.31
N SER A 50 -0.93 12.94 -7.84
CA SER A 50 0.01 14.04 -8.12
C SER A 50 0.69 14.59 -6.87
N GLN A 51 0.03 14.54 -5.74
CA GLN A 51 0.57 15.00 -4.45
C GLN A 51 1.52 13.97 -3.79
N LEU A 52 1.52 12.73 -4.27
CA LEU A 52 2.50 11.72 -3.86
C LEU A 52 3.87 11.97 -4.50
N ILE A 53 3.90 12.61 -5.66
CA ILE A 53 5.12 12.94 -6.36
C ILE A 53 5.86 14.06 -5.60
N ASN A 54 7.19 13.95 -5.56
CA ASN A 54 8.03 15.02 -5.04
C ASN A 54 7.83 16.29 -5.87
N THR A 55 7.49 17.40 -5.21
CA THR A 55 7.22 18.69 -5.85
C THR A 55 8.46 19.33 -6.48
N THR A 56 9.66 18.91 -6.07
CA THR A 56 10.91 19.42 -6.63
C THR A 56 11.28 18.71 -7.93
N ASN A 57 11.09 17.38 -7.99
CA ASN A 57 11.51 16.58 -9.14
C ASN A 57 10.37 16.35 -10.14
N GLU A 58 9.14 16.42 -9.70
CA GLU A 58 7.89 16.20 -10.44
C GLU A 58 7.81 14.87 -11.23
N LYS A 59 8.71 13.93 -10.95
CA LYS A 59 8.85 12.63 -11.62
C LYS A 59 9.47 11.57 -10.72
N ASN A 60 9.48 10.32 -11.20
CA ASN A 60 10.13 9.17 -10.58
C ASN A 60 9.67 8.88 -9.14
N CYS A 61 8.37 9.01 -8.88
CA CYS A 61 7.82 8.50 -7.64
C CYS A 61 7.68 6.99 -7.78
N GLU A 62 8.49 6.24 -7.06
CA GLU A 62 8.46 4.78 -7.03
C GLU A 62 8.39 4.28 -5.59
N VAL A 63 7.59 3.27 -5.39
CA VAL A 63 7.50 2.52 -4.13
C VAL A 63 7.57 1.04 -4.46
N ASN A 64 8.39 0.32 -3.72
CA ASN A 64 8.42 -1.14 -3.77
C ASN A 64 8.16 -1.73 -2.38
N ILE A 65 7.65 -2.95 -2.36
CA ILE A 65 7.47 -3.77 -1.17
C ILE A 65 7.87 -5.20 -1.48
N GLU A 66 8.55 -5.82 -0.55
CA GLU A 66 8.90 -7.24 -0.56
C GLU A 66 8.31 -7.88 0.68
N PHE A 67 7.66 -9.02 0.51
CA PHE A 67 7.06 -9.77 1.60
C PHE A 67 6.85 -11.24 1.21
N SER A 68 6.75 -12.11 2.20
CA SER A 68 6.52 -13.54 1.98
C SER A 68 5.16 -13.95 2.53
N VAL A 69 4.43 -14.76 1.76
CA VAL A 69 3.16 -15.38 2.17
C VAL A 69 3.21 -16.86 1.82
N ASN A 70 2.99 -17.73 2.80
CA ASN A 70 3.00 -19.20 2.61
C ASN A 70 4.24 -19.69 1.84
N SER A 71 5.44 -19.27 2.27
CA SER A 71 6.73 -19.62 1.64
C SER A 71 6.87 -19.16 0.18
N THR A 72 6.10 -18.20 -0.25
CA THR A 72 6.20 -17.58 -1.56
C THR A 72 6.64 -16.14 -1.37
N ASP A 73 7.71 -15.75 -2.06
CA ASP A 73 8.24 -14.40 -2.01
C ASP A 73 7.58 -13.53 -3.07
N TRP A 74 7.08 -12.41 -2.63
CA TRP A 74 6.40 -11.42 -3.47
C TRP A 74 7.15 -10.10 -3.45
N LYS A 75 7.28 -9.52 -4.63
CA LYS A 75 7.74 -8.14 -4.79
C LYS A 75 6.75 -7.38 -5.64
N ILE A 76 6.30 -6.25 -5.14
CA ILE A 76 5.41 -5.35 -5.87
C ILE A 76 6.13 -4.01 -6.04
N VAL A 77 6.17 -3.52 -7.27
CA VAL A 77 6.72 -2.21 -7.61
C VAL A 77 5.63 -1.37 -8.23
N ARG A 78 5.45 -0.16 -7.72
CA ARG A 78 4.48 0.78 -8.27
C ARG A 78 5.07 2.17 -8.38
N GLY A 79 4.86 2.80 -9.55
CA GLY A 79 5.40 4.10 -9.86
C GLY A 79 4.38 5.09 -10.42
N ILE A 80 4.74 6.38 -10.32
CA ILE A 80 4.04 7.50 -10.96
C ILE A 80 5.08 8.33 -11.71
N LYS A 81 4.84 8.60 -12.99
CA LYS A 81 5.77 9.33 -13.88
C LYS A 81 7.20 8.75 -13.90
N PRO A 82 7.38 7.55 -14.53
CA PRO A 82 6.41 6.81 -15.35
C PRO A 82 5.39 6.02 -14.54
N ASN A 83 4.25 5.73 -15.16
CA ASN A 83 3.27 4.83 -14.56
C ASN A 83 3.82 3.40 -14.64
N LEU A 84 4.05 2.79 -13.48
CA LEU A 84 4.62 1.45 -13.34
C LEU A 84 3.77 0.63 -12.38
N PHE A 85 3.51 -0.62 -12.75
CA PHE A 85 2.93 -1.61 -11.85
C PHE A 85 3.49 -2.99 -12.23
N LYS A 86 4.33 -3.56 -11.36
CA LYS A 86 4.95 -4.87 -11.54
C LYS A 86 4.69 -5.73 -10.32
N ILE A 87 4.45 -7.01 -10.57
CA ILE A 87 4.33 -8.03 -9.52
C ILE A 87 5.31 -9.14 -9.88
N THR A 88 6.17 -9.50 -8.94
CA THR A 88 7.16 -10.57 -9.06
C THR A 88 6.86 -11.64 -8.02
N LYS A 89 6.90 -12.89 -8.42
CA LYS A 89 6.72 -14.07 -7.57
C LYS A 89 7.98 -14.92 -7.62
N ASN A 90 8.61 -15.18 -6.46
CA ASN A 90 9.85 -15.97 -6.34
C ASN A 90 10.96 -15.52 -7.33
N GLY A 91 11.08 -14.21 -7.54
CA GLY A 91 12.07 -13.63 -8.46
C GLY A 91 11.64 -13.58 -9.94
N GLU A 92 10.53 -14.19 -10.31
CA GLU A 92 10.02 -14.17 -11.69
C GLU A 92 8.92 -13.12 -11.86
N ASP A 93 9.04 -12.29 -12.87
CA ASP A 93 8.00 -11.33 -13.24
C ASP A 93 6.75 -12.08 -13.71
N LEU A 94 5.61 -11.81 -13.08
CA LEU A 94 4.34 -12.33 -13.59
C LEU A 94 4.02 -11.62 -14.91
N ASN A 95 3.94 -12.40 -16.00
CA ASN A 95 3.59 -11.90 -17.33
C ASN A 95 2.17 -11.33 -17.30
N GLN A 96 2.10 -10.01 -17.36
CA GLN A 96 0.86 -9.26 -17.16
C GLN A 96 0.39 -8.75 -18.51
N SER A 97 -0.35 -9.59 -19.22
CA SER A 97 -0.99 -9.23 -20.49
C SER A 97 -2.29 -8.43 -20.33
N SER A 98 -2.75 -8.21 -19.11
CA SER A 98 -4.03 -7.59 -18.79
C SER A 98 -3.90 -6.12 -18.37
N HIS A 99 -5.00 -5.39 -18.45
CA HIS A 99 -5.06 -4.00 -17.99
C HIS A 99 -4.73 -3.89 -16.48
N ALA A 100 -4.10 -2.79 -16.08
CA ALA A 100 -3.68 -2.55 -14.69
C ALA A 100 -4.80 -2.74 -13.64
N GLY A 101 -6.07 -2.54 -14.03
CA GLY A 101 -7.23 -2.78 -13.18
C GLY A 101 -7.48 -4.27 -12.88
N ASP A 102 -7.26 -5.12 -13.86
CA ASP A 102 -7.43 -6.58 -13.71
C ASP A 102 -6.29 -7.17 -12.87
N GLN A 103 -5.07 -6.65 -13.07
CA GLN A 103 -3.92 -6.99 -12.24
C GLN A 103 -4.13 -6.60 -10.78
N GLN A 104 -4.73 -5.44 -10.51
CA GLN A 104 -5.04 -5.00 -9.16
C GLN A 104 -6.04 -5.94 -8.49
N LYS A 105 -7.13 -6.28 -9.17
CA LYS A 105 -8.12 -7.24 -8.66
C LYS A 105 -7.51 -8.61 -8.40
N TRP A 106 -6.69 -9.09 -9.34
CA TRP A 106 -5.97 -10.35 -9.19
C TRP A 106 -5.08 -10.33 -7.94
N LEU A 107 -4.32 -9.25 -7.72
CA LEU A 107 -3.45 -9.07 -6.55
C LEU A 107 -4.26 -9.12 -5.25
N GLU A 108 -5.37 -8.37 -5.18
CA GLU A 108 -6.24 -8.33 -4.01
C GLU A 108 -6.85 -9.70 -3.69
N GLN A 109 -7.31 -10.43 -4.71
CA GLN A 109 -7.99 -11.72 -4.54
C GLN A 109 -7.03 -12.89 -4.30
N ASN A 110 -5.87 -12.91 -4.93
CA ASN A 110 -4.98 -14.08 -4.92
C ASN A 110 -3.80 -13.96 -3.95
N VAL A 111 -3.35 -12.76 -3.65
CA VAL A 111 -2.15 -12.53 -2.83
C VAL A 111 -2.50 -11.86 -1.52
N LEU A 112 -3.14 -10.71 -1.56
CA LEU A 112 -3.45 -9.93 -0.36
C LEU A 112 -4.63 -10.49 0.42
N LYS A 113 -5.56 -11.18 -0.24
CA LYS A 113 -6.79 -11.73 0.33
C LYS A 113 -7.60 -10.68 1.11
N MET A 114 -7.50 -9.42 0.68
CA MET A 114 -8.11 -8.29 1.36
C MET A 114 -8.20 -7.10 0.42
N ASN A 115 -9.35 -6.43 0.36
CA ASN A 115 -9.51 -5.21 -0.41
C ASN A 115 -8.97 -3.97 0.34
N TYR A 116 -8.84 -2.84 -0.36
CA TYR A 116 -8.32 -1.59 0.21
C TYR A 116 -9.06 -1.14 1.48
N LYS A 117 -10.39 -1.29 1.50
CA LYS A 117 -11.23 -0.83 2.60
C LYS A 117 -11.00 -1.67 3.86
N SER A 118 -11.00 -3.00 3.70
CA SER A 118 -10.74 -3.94 4.79
C SER A 118 -9.32 -3.75 5.33
N PHE A 119 -8.33 -3.63 4.45
CA PHE A 119 -6.95 -3.36 4.84
C PHE A 119 -6.82 -2.09 5.69
N THR A 120 -7.41 -0.98 5.26
CA THR A 120 -7.34 0.29 5.99
C THR A 120 -8.15 0.31 7.29
N GLN A 121 -9.10 -0.61 7.46
CA GLN A 121 -9.90 -0.75 8.68
C GLN A 121 -9.28 -1.71 9.70
N ILE A 122 -8.49 -2.68 9.24
CA ILE A 122 -7.99 -3.76 10.08
C ILE A 122 -6.50 -3.61 10.36
N VAL A 123 -5.72 -3.29 9.32
CA VAL A 123 -4.26 -3.21 9.42
C VAL A 123 -3.79 -1.84 9.88
N ILE A 124 -4.46 -0.77 9.46
CA ILE A 124 -4.07 0.60 9.81
C ILE A 124 -5.02 1.18 10.86
N LEU A 125 -4.65 1.08 12.12
CA LEU A 125 -5.47 1.53 13.25
C LEU A 125 -4.93 2.87 13.82
N GLY A 126 -5.84 3.69 14.35
CA GLY A 126 -5.48 4.84 15.20
C GLY A 126 -4.99 6.09 14.45
N SER A 127 -5.25 6.25 13.17
CA SER A 127 -4.96 7.50 12.45
C SER A 127 -6.13 8.50 12.52
N SER A 128 -5.87 9.78 12.23
CA SER A 128 -6.91 10.84 12.18
C SER A 128 -8.00 10.60 11.14
N THR A 129 -7.77 9.73 10.17
CA THR A 129 -8.74 9.34 9.12
C THR A 129 -9.40 7.99 9.39
N PHE A 130 -8.99 7.32 10.47
CA PHE A 130 -9.57 6.04 10.86
C PHE A 130 -10.98 6.25 11.42
N VAL A 131 -11.95 5.57 10.83
CA VAL A 131 -13.30 5.45 11.36
C VAL A 131 -13.43 4.08 12.00
N PRO A 132 -13.62 3.96 13.32
CA PRO A 132 -13.78 2.67 13.98
C PRO A 132 -14.85 1.81 13.29
N PHE A 133 -14.62 0.51 13.20
CA PHE A 133 -15.54 -0.43 12.55
C PHE A 133 -17.00 -0.25 12.97
N MET A 134 -17.22 -0.04 14.26
CA MET A 134 -18.58 0.16 14.82
C MET A 134 -19.25 1.47 14.37
N GLN A 135 -18.48 2.45 13.92
CA GLN A 135 -18.99 3.73 13.40
C GLN A 135 -19.20 3.72 11.88
N LEU A 136 -18.76 2.67 11.19
CA LEU A 136 -19.05 2.48 9.78
C LEU A 136 -20.56 2.30 9.57
N ASN A 137 -21.06 2.75 8.43
CA ASN A 137 -22.43 2.45 8.03
C ASN A 137 -22.62 0.93 7.80
N GLY A 138 -23.87 0.45 7.85
CA GLY A 138 -24.19 -0.97 7.77
C GLY A 138 -23.64 -1.67 6.53
N SER A 139 -23.69 -1.03 5.34
CA SER A 139 -23.15 -1.59 4.11
C SER A 139 -21.64 -1.73 4.16
N SER A 140 -20.96 -0.74 4.70
CA SER A 140 -19.49 -0.76 4.85
C SER A 140 -19.02 -1.83 5.85
N ARG A 141 -19.75 -2.04 6.95
CA ARG A 141 -19.44 -3.11 7.91
C ARG A 141 -19.61 -4.48 7.27
N ARG A 142 -20.69 -4.67 6.51
CA ARG A 142 -20.96 -5.94 5.80
C ARG A 142 -19.84 -6.25 4.83
N GLU A 143 -19.45 -5.29 4.00
CA GLU A 143 -18.36 -5.45 3.02
C GLU A 143 -17.03 -5.87 3.68
N VAL A 144 -16.68 -5.27 4.84
CA VAL A 144 -15.47 -5.63 5.59
C VAL A 144 -15.58 -7.06 6.15
N VAL A 145 -16.74 -7.45 6.65
CA VAL A 145 -16.94 -8.80 7.21
C VAL A 145 -16.94 -9.86 6.10
N GLU A 146 -17.61 -9.61 4.98
CA GLU A 146 -17.63 -10.50 3.82
C GLU A 146 -16.21 -10.73 3.27
N ASP A 147 -15.42 -9.65 3.13
CA ASP A 147 -14.03 -9.72 2.64
C ASP A 147 -13.08 -10.49 3.59
N LEU A 148 -13.45 -10.66 4.85
CA LEU A 148 -12.65 -11.40 5.83
C LEU A 148 -13.04 -12.88 5.94
N LEU A 149 -14.25 -13.23 5.53
CA LEU A 149 -14.79 -14.58 5.66
C LEU A 149 -14.65 -15.41 4.37
N ASP A 150 -14.33 -14.77 3.23
CA ASP A 150 -14.03 -15.40 1.94
C ASP A 150 -12.53 -15.79 1.83
#